data_b7fb4b0042e517218e78823ab0afb530
#
_entry.id   b7fb4b0042e517218e78823ab0afb530
#
_cell.length_a   1.000
_cell.length_b   1.000
_cell.length_c   1.000
_cell.angle_alpha   90.00
_cell.angle_beta   90.00
_cell.angle_gamma   90.00
#
_symmetry.space_group_name_H-M   'P 1'
#
loop_
_entity.id
_entity.type
_entity.pdbx_description
1 polymer ?
#
loop_
_entity_poly.entity_id
_entity_poly.type
_entity_poly.pdbx_seq_one_letter_code
_entity_poly.pdbx_strand_id
1 'polypeptide(L)'
;MESKKLTIFFTSDLHAYIYPTDYRSREERDIGLFKCASRFTRDGNTLIIDGGDLLQGSPLGAFCHDTLQNAAPFAEMMNCCGYDYVTLGNHDFNYGMPYLESYLNALRARCVCQNIRWDGAGVRFPACIHTLENGLRIGIVGIVTDYVNIWERPEHLSGITISDPIPAAAAALEELRGKTDLNLCVYHGGFERDLTTGRVLSSTHENVAYRICQELDFDILLTGHQHMSVPGQMVSGTFVVQPSDRGQEFLRIEAVVSGTEKRLSSHTIPAGGACHPQWLRQFAQMEHGAQDWLDQVVGHLPHPLLPDAPLKMAAEGSGLADLFNAVQLEVSGAQLSAASLANDVAGLPQVVRRRDLLIAYPYTNTPVSYTHLRAHETLMNL
;
A
#
# COMPACT_ATOMS: atom_id res chain seq x y z
N MET A 1 -21.22 -22.28 25.62
CA MET A 1 -21.37 -20.88 25.14
C MET A 1 -21.60 -20.93 23.65
N GLU A 2 -22.47 -20.07 23.13
CA GLU A 2 -22.72 -19.97 21.70
C GLU A 2 -21.48 -19.46 20.97
N SER A 3 -21.13 -20.08 19.85
CA SER A 3 -19.97 -19.66 19.09
C SER A 3 -20.33 -18.47 18.17
N LYS A 4 -19.54 -17.42 18.21
CA LYS A 4 -19.70 -16.20 17.40
C LYS A 4 -18.71 -16.22 16.25
N LYS A 5 -19.15 -15.80 15.06
CA LYS A 5 -18.33 -15.80 13.84
C LYS A 5 -18.03 -14.36 13.39
N LEU A 6 -16.86 -14.17 12.81
CA LEU A 6 -16.44 -12.97 12.10
C LEU A 6 -15.84 -13.40 10.77
N THR A 7 -16.19 -12.70 9.70
CA THR A 7 -15.50 -12.77 8.41
C THR A 7 -14.83 -11.42 8.14
N ILE A 8 -13.56 -11.42 7.72
CA ILE A 8 -12.87 -10.21 7.28
C ILE A 8 -12.45 -10.42 5.82
N PHE A 9 -12.77 -9.43 4.97
CA PHE A 9 -12.14 -9.26 3.66
C PHE A 9 -11.06 -8.19 3.79
N PHE A 10 -9.85 -8.53 3.39
CA PHE A 10 -8.68 -7.69 3.59
C PHE A 10 -7.92 -7.46 2.29
N THR A 11 -7.69 -6.20 1.96
CA THR A 11 -6.80 -5.72 0.90
C THR A 11 -5.74 -4.82 1.50
N SER A 12 -4.61 -4.65 0.81
CA SER A 12 -3.54 -3.71 1.12
C SER A 12 -2.74 -3.43 -0.15
N ASP A 13 -1.98 -2.36 -0.17
CA ASP A 13 -1.03 -2.06 -1.25
C ASP A 13 -1.69 -2.05 -2.64
N LEU A 14 -2.89 -1.46 -2.72
CA LEU A 14 -3.63 -1.33 -3.97
C LEU A 14 -2.95 -0.38 -4.95
N HIS A 15 -2.16 0.59 -4.48
CA HIS A 15 -1.35 1.50 -5.29
C HIS A 15 -2.12 2.15 -6.45
N ALA A 16 -3.38 2.56 -6.18
CA ALA A 16 -4.32 3.11 -7.15
C ALA A 16 -4.65 2.18 -8.33
N TYR A 17 -4.42 0.87 -8.23
CA TYR A 17 -4.96 -0.11 -9.16
C TYR A 17 -6.40 -0.44 -8.80
N ILE A 18 -7.33 0.34 -9.35
CA ILE A 18 -8.76 0.22 -9.09
C ILE A 18 -9.45 -0.60 -10.16
N TYR A 19 -9.21 -0.25 -11.43
CA TYR A 19 -9.80 -0.92 -12.58
C TYR A 19 -9.03 -2.19 -12.94
N PRO A 20 -9.64 -3.11 -13.71
CA PRO A 20 -9.00 -4.36 -14.12
C PRO A 20 -7.98 -4.12 -15.24
N THR A 21 -6.95 -3.33 -15.00
CA THR A 21 -5.90 -3.00 -15.97
C THR A 21 -4.58 -2.73 -15.27
N ASP A 22 -3.49 -3.13 -15.90
CA ASP A 22 -2.13 -2.80 -15.49
C ASP A 22 -1.61 -1.49 -16.11
N TYR A 23 -2.45 -0.80 -16.90
CA TYR A 23 -2.15 0.44 -17.63
C TYR A 23 -1.03 0.33 -18.68
N ARG A 24 -0.41 -0.85 -18.86
CA ARG A 24 0.54 -1.11 -19.95
C ARG A 24 -0.16 -1.08 -21.32
N SER A 25 -1.41 -1.50 -21.32
CA SER A 25 -2.32 -1.44 -22.46
C SER A 25 -3.73 -1.12 -21.98
N ARG A 26 -4.71 -1.12 -22.90
CA ARG A 26 -6.14 -1.01 -22.55
C ARG A 26 -6.79 -2.38 -22.28
N GLU A 27 -6.01 -3.45 -22.24
CA GLU A 27 -6.52 -4.79 -22.01
C GLU A 27 -6.94 -5.02 -20.57
N GLU A 28 -7.99 -5.81 -20.39
CA GLU A 28 -8.43 -6.23 -19.07
C GLU A 28 -7.45 -7.26 -18.47
N ARG A 29 -7.17 -7.11 -17.18
CA ARG A 29 -6.33 -8.00 -16.36
C ARG A 29 -7.09 -8.42 -15.11
N ASP A 30 -6.73 -9.57 -14.55
CA ASP A 30 -7.27 -10.04 -13.28
C ASP A 30 -6.51 -9.40 -12.10
N ILE A 31 -6.60 -8.08 -11.99
CA ILE A 31 -6.03 -7.26 -10.91
C ILE A 31 -6.98 -6.11 -10.57
N GLY A 32 -6.68 -5.42 -9.50
CA GLY A 32 -7.34 -4.17 -9.10
C GLY A 32 -8.52 -4.36 -8.14
N LEU A 33 -8.81 -3.27 -7.47
CA LEU A 33 -9.82 -3.22 -6.41
C LEU A 33 -11.18 -3.77 -6.88
N PHE A 34 -11.64 -3.36 -8.08
CA PHE A 34 -12.98 -3.77 -8.54
C PHE A 34 -13.10 -5.26 -8.82
N LYS A 35 -12.00 -5.93 -9.21
CA LYS A 35 -11.97 -7.40 -9.32
C LYS A 35 -12.05 -8.08 -7.96
N CYS A 36 -11.33 -7.56 -6.98
CA CYS A 36 -11.36 -8.09 -5.61
C CYS A 36 -12.72 -7.85 -4.95
N ALA A 37 -13.16 -6.60 -4.93
CA ALA A 37 -14.38 -6.18 -4.21
C ALA A 37 -15.66 -6.76 -4.80
N SER A 38 -15.71 -7.07 -6.10
CA SER A 38 -16.86 -7.76 -6.71
C SER A 38 -17.08 -9.18 -6.17
N ARG A 39 -16.13 -9.72 -5.41
CA ARG A 39 -16.21 -11.03 -4.76
C ARG A 39 -16.45 -10.96 -3.26
N PHE A 40 -16.51 -9.76 -2.69
CA PHE A 40 -16.85 -9.61 -1.29
C PHE A 40 -18.31 -9.96 -1.05
N THR A 41 -18.55 -10.69 0.01
CA THR A 41 -19.92 -10.98 0.52
C THR A 41 -20.07 -10.28 1.85
N ARG A 42 -21.28 -9.77 2.14
CA ARG A 42 -21.50 -9.00 3.37
C ARG A 42 -22.73 -9.50 4.11
N ASP A 43 -22.54 -9.69 5.40
CA ASP A 43 -23.61 -9.85 6.39
C ASP A 43 -23.29 -8.99 7.62
N GLY A 44 -24.10 -9.04 8.65
CA GLY A 44 -23.89 -8.28 9.90
C GLY A 44 -22.71 -8.74 10.75
N ASN A 45 -21.97 -9.74 10.31
CA ASN A 45 -20.77 -10.27 10.97
C ASN A 45 -19.53 -10.23 10.07
N THR A 46 -19.56 -9.36 9.06
CA THR A 46 -18.49 -9.17 8.08
C THR A 46 -17.86 -7.79 8.25
N LEU A 47 -16.53 -7.71 8.19
CA LEU A 47 -15.74 -6.50 8.08
C LEU A 47 -14.97 -6.49 6.76
N ILE A 48 -14.88 -5.32 6.12
CA ILE A 48 -14.06 -5.09 4.94
C ILE A 48 -13.02 -4.04 5.31
N ILE A 49 -11.74 -4.40 5.24
CA ILE A 49 -10.62 -3.62 5.77
C ILE A 49 -9.55 -3.43 4.69
N ASP A 50 -8.99 -2.22 4.61
CA ASP A 50 -7.82 -1.92 3.77
C ASP A 50 -6.60 -1.57 4.62
N GLY A 51 -5.45 -2.08 4.22
CA GLY A 51 -4.17 -1.97 4.91
C GLY A 51 -3.33 -0.75 4.54
N GLY A 52 -3.83 0.17 3.70
CA GLY A 52 -3.09 1.36 3.26
C GLY A 52 -2.33 1.17 1.94
N ASP A 53 -1.60 2.19 1.55
CA ASP A 53 -0.94 2.33 0.25
C ASP A 53 -1.94 2.26 -0.92
N LEU A 54 -2.95 3.11 -0.84
CA LEU A 54 -3.98 3.22 -1.87
C LEU A 54 -3.66 4.29 -2.92
N LEU A 55 -3.14 5.48 -2.52
CA LEU A 55 -3.27 6.69 -3.34
C LEU A 55 -2.20 6.85 -4.43
N GLN A 56 -1.03 6.20 -4.30
CA GLN A 56 0.11 6.36 -5.19
C GLN A 56 0.62 5.01 -5.69
N GLY A 57 1.09 4.95 -6.96
CA GLY A 57 1.79 3.81 -7.55
C GLY A 57 1.36 3.49 -8.98
N SER A 58 0.06 3.53 -9.30
CA SER A 58 -0.41 3.31 -10.66
C SER A 58 -0.44 4.60 -11.50
N PRO A 59 -0.49 4.47 -12.84
CA PRO A 59 -0.77 5.61 -13.72
C PRO A 59 -2.09 6.33 -13.43
N LEU A 60 -3.10 5.66 -12.88
CA LEU A 60 -4.34 6.32 -12.42
C LEU A 60 -4.06 7.24 -11.24
N GLY A 61 -3.22 6.80 -10.28
CA GLY A 61 -2.78 7.65 -9.17
C GLY A 61 -2.10 8.92 -9.66
N ALA A 62 -1.18 8.80 -10.61
CA ALA A 62 -0.50 9.93 -11.24
C ALA A 62 -1.50 10.85 -11.97
N PHE A 63 -2.44 10.32 -12.74
CA PHE A 63 -3.49 11.10 -13.39
C PHE A 63 -4.35 11.89 -12.40
N CYS A 64 -4.79 11.25 -11.32
CA CYS A 64 -5.60 11.93 -10.30
C CYS A 64 -4.81 13.04 -9.60
N HIS A 65 -3.54 12.82 -9.31
CA HIS A 65 -2.69 13.84 -8.73
C HIS A 65 -2.39 14.98 -9.72
N ASP A 66 -1.86 14.67 -10.90
CA ASP A 66 -1.34 15.68 -11.83
C ASP A 66 -2.45 16.48 -12.53
N THR A 67 -3.60 15.83 -12.78
CA THR A 67 -4.68 16.43 -13.56
C THR A 67 -5.84 16.91 -12.69
N LEU A 68 -6.27 16.10 -11.72
CA LEU A 68 -7.44 16.43 -10.89
C LEU A 68 -7.03 17.14 -9.60
N GLN A 69 -5.81 16.93 -9.12
CA GLN A 69 -5.28 17.43 -7.83
C GLN A 69 -6.22 17.11 -6.66
N ASN A 70 -6.89 15.95 -6.73
CA ASN A 70 -7.93 15.55 -5.78
C ASN A 70 -8.00 14.02 -5.67
N ALA A 71 -7.94 13.51 -4.46
CA ALA A 71 -8.02 12.08 -4.16
C ALA A 71 -9.44 11.61 -3.75
N ALA A 72 -10.42 12.51 -3.66
CA ALA A 72 -11.80 12.14 -3.31
C ALA A 72 -12.40 11.04 -4.21
N PRO A 73 -12.10 10.95 -5.51
CA PRO A 73 -12.58 9.85 -6.34
C PRO A 73 -12.18 8.46 -5.83
N PHE A 74 -10.98 8.30 -5.26
CA PHE A 74 -10.58 7.03 -4.65
C PHE A 74 -11.47 6.68 -3.45
N ALA A 75 -11.79 7.68 -2.62
CA ALA A 75 -12.73 7.49 -1.50
C ALA A 75 -14.12 7.06 -1.99
N GLU A 76 -14.62 7.66 -3.07
CA GLU A 76 -15.92 7.30 -3.65
C GLU A 76 -15.91 5.84 -4.16
N MET A 77 -14.81 5.38 -4.77
CA MET A 77 -14.63 4.00 -5.21
C MET A 77 -14.57 3.04 -4.01
N MET A 78 -13.82 3.37 -2.96
CA MET A 78 -13.78 2.60 -1.70
C MET A 78 -15.15 2.53 -1.04
N ASN A 79 -15.89 3.64 -1.02
CA ASN A 79 -17.25 3.71 -0.49
C ASN A 79 -18.23 2.80 -1.24
N CYS A 80 -18.10 2.70 -2.57
CA CYS A 80 -18.90 1.78 -3.38
C CYS A 80 -18.55 0.31 -3.11
N CYS A 81 -17.29 0.02 -2.82
CA CYS A 81 -16.84 -1.32 -2.45
C CYS A 81 -17.22 -1.71 -1.02
N GLY A 82 -17.68 -0.75 -0.20
CA GLY A 82 -18.25 -1.00 1.12
C GLY A 82 -17.22 -1.23 2.23
N TYR A 83 -16.05 -0.62 2.17
CA TYR A 83 -15.05 -0.68 3.23
C TYR A 83 -15.58 -0.11 4.55
N ASP A 84 -15.26 -0.79 5.65
CA ASP A 84 -15.61 -0.37 7.01
C ASP A 84 -14.45 0.39 7.67
N TYR A 85 -13.23 -0.09 7.45
CA TYR A 85 -12.01 0.45 8.03
C TYR A 85 -10.90 0.54 7.01
N VAL A 86 -10.06 1.57 7.17
CA VAL A 86 -8.79 1.71 6.44
C VAL A 86 -7.71 2.11 7.43
N THR A 87 -6.46 1.71 7.17
CA THR A 87 -5.29 2.39 7.74
C THR A 87 -4.59 3.19 6.65
N LEU A 88 -3.50 3.89 6.98
CA LEU A 88 -2.69 4.59 6.01
C LEU A 88 -1.38 3.86 5.81
N GLY A 89 -0.88 3.83 4.57
CA GLY A 89 0.43 3.36 4.24
C GLY A 89 1.41 4.51 3.97
N ASN A 90 2.67 4.20 3.70
CA ASN A 90 3.69 5.22 3.48
C ASN A 90 3.47 5.98 2.16
N HIS A 91 2.94 5.33 1.13
CA HIS A 91 2.67 5.97 -0.14
C HIS A 91 1.41 6.87 -0.15
N ASP A 92 0.57 6.78 0.87
CA ASP A 92 -0.59 7.69 1.00
C ASP A 92 -0.17 9.14 1.32
N PHE A 93 1.06 9.35 1.79
CA PHE A 93 1.63 10.67 2.10
C PHE A 93 2.39 11.31 0.94
N ASN A 94 2.71 10.59 -0.14
CA ASN A 94 3.61 11.06 -1.21
C ASN A 94 3.13 12.35 -1.92
N TYR A 95 1.84 12.61 -1.92
CA TYR A 95 1.25 13.80 -2.53
C TYR A 95 0.91 14.90 -1.49
N GLY A 96 1.34 14.72 -0.24
CA GLY A 96 1.17 15.66 0.86
C GLY A 96 -0.22 15.65 1.48
N MET A 97 -0.31 16.32 2.64
CA MET A 97 -1.51 16.34 3.48
C MET A 97 -2.77 16.86 2.78
N PRO A 98 -2.75 17.93 1.96
CA PRO A 98 -3.97 18.41 1.30
C PRO A 98 -4.60 17.37 0.37
N TYR A 99 -3.77 16.58 -0.34
CA TYR A 99 -4.25 15.52 -1.21
C TYR A 99 -4.83 14.35 -0.39
N LEU A 100 -4.10 13.90 0.63
CA LEU A 100 -4.58 12.86 1.56
C LEU A 100 -5.88 13.27 2.25
N GLU A 101 -6.01 14.53 2.70
CA GLU A 101 -7.23 15.02 3.32
C GLU A 101 -8.44 15.04 2.38
N SER A 102 -8.24 15.29 1.09
CA SER A 102 -9.31 15.19 0.10
C SER A 102 -9.89 13.77 0.00
N TYR A 103 -9.04 12.74 0.15
CA TYR A 103 -9.47 11.35 0.26
C TYR A 103 -10.21 11.09 1.57
N LEU A 104 -9.58 11.42 2.71
CA LEU A 104 -10.12 11.12 4.04
C LEU A 104 -11.47 11.82 4.31
N ASN A 105 -11.65 13.05 3.80
CA ASN A 105 -12.89 13.80 3.97
C ASN A 105 -14.07 13.24 3.15
N ALA A 106 -13.80 12.57 2.05
CA ALA A 106 -14.81 11.92 1.21
C ALA A 106 -15.08 10.46 1.60
N LEU A 107 -14.20 9.86 2.41
CA LEU A 107 -14.26 8.46 2.81
C LEU A 107 -15.33 8.24 3.88
N ARG A 108 -16.17 7.19 3.70
CA ARG A 108 -17.15 6.73 4.70
C ARG A 108 -16.55 5.73 5.67
N ALA A 109 -15.60 4.90 5.20
CA ALA A 109 -14.86 3.99 6.06
C ALA A 109 -14.12 4.77 7.15
N ARG A 110 -14.01 4.19 8.33
CA ARG A 110 -13.27 4.82 9.42
C ARG A 110 -11.78 4.59 9.22
N CYS A 111 -11.01 5.67 9.14
CA CYS A 111 -9.55 5.59 9.23
C CYS A 111 -9.12 5.31 10.66
N VAL A 112 -8.23 4.33 10.86
CA VAL A 112 -7.58 3.98 12.12
C VAL A 112 -6.07 3.98 11.91
N CYS A 113 -5.34 4.87 12.63
CA CYS A 113 -3.88 4.93 12.59
C CYS A 113 -3.37 5.60 13.87
N GLN A 114 -3.14 4.79 14.89
CA GLN A 114 -2.92 5.20 16.27
C GLN A 114 -1.63 6.00 16.48
N ASN A 115 -0.62 5.78 15.65
CA ASN A 115 0.66 6.45 15.75
C ASN A 115 0.75 7.77 14.95
N ILE A 116 -0.34 8.24 14.35
CA ILE A 116 -0.44 9.55 13.73
C ILE A 116 -1.12 10.52 14.71
N ARG A 117 -0.45 11.63 15.00
CA ARG A 117 -0.93 12.68 15.90
C ARG A 117 -0.99 14.01 15.17
N TRP A 118 -1.96 14.84 15.54
CA TRP A 118 -1.92 16.26 15.18
C TRP A 118 -0.81 16.97 15.94
N ASP A 119 -0.15 17.92 15.33
CA ASP A 119 0.84 18.76 16.02
C ASP A 119 0.18 19.48 17.18
N GLY A 120 0.72 19.24 18.39
CA GLY A 120 0.19 19.82 19.64
C GLY A 120 -1.16 19.27 20.12
N ALA A 121 -1.67 18.18 19.54
CA ALA A 121 -2.95 17.56 19.92
C ALA A 121 -2.84 16.04 20.10
N GLY A 122 -3.99 15.39 20.27
CA GLY A 122 -4.09 13.93 20.46
C GLY A 122 -3.91 13.11 19.19
N VAL A 123 -4.16 11.80 19.32
CA VAL A 123 -4.18 10.86 18.20
C VAL A 123 -5.22 11.29 17.16
N ARG A 124 -4.81 11.31 15.88
CA ARG A 124 -5.70 11.74 14.79
C ARG A 124 -6.73 10.69 14.42
N PHE A 125 -6.32 9.43 14.36
CA PHE A 125 -7.14 8.31 13.92
C PHE A 125 -7.12 7.21 14.98
N PRO A 126 -7.85 7.40 16.11
CA PRO A 126 -7.75 6.50 17.25
C PRO A 126 -8.34 5.13 16.97
N ALA A 127 -7.81 4.13 17.67
CA ALA A 127 -8.36 2.79 17.77
C ALA A 127 -9.84 2.83 18.19
N CYS A 128 -10.57 1.76 17.92
CA CYS A 128 -11.98 1.69 18.21
C CYS A 128 -12.46 0.27 18.55
N ILE A 129 -13.68 0.19 19.05
CA ILE A 129 -14.38 -1.07 19.26
C ILE A 129 -15.52 -1.15 18.22
N HIS A 130 -15.55 -2.25 17.47
CA HIS A 130 -16.66 -2.61 16.60
C HIS A 130 -17.45 -3.76 17.22
N THR A 131 -18.76 -3.62 17.27
CA THR A 131 -19.65 -4.70 17.76
C THR A 131 -20.45 -5.25 16.58
N LEU A 132 -20.26 -6.53 16.27
CA LEU A 132 -21.00 -7.24 15.23
C LEU A 132 -22.45 -7.53 15.65
N GLU A 133 -23.32 -7.88 14.68
CA GLU A 133 -24.71 -8.24 14.97
C GLU A 133 -24.85 -9.42 15.94
N ASN A 134 -23.91 -10.40 15.89
CA ASN A 134 -23.87 -11.51 16.86
C ASN A 134 -23.32 -11.10 18.24
N GLY A 135 -23.05 -9.80 18.46
CA GLY A 135 -22.55 -9.25 19.71
C GLY A 135 -21.06 -9.54 19.99
N LEU A 136 -20.27 -9.96 19.00
CA LEU A 136 -18.80 -10.05 19.14
C LEU A 136 -18.20 -8.63 19.11
N ARG A 137 -17.40 -8.30 20.12
CA ARG A 137 -16.74 -6.99 20.24
C ARG A 137 -15.29 -7.11 19.78
N ILE A 138 -14.92 -6.36 18.77
CA ILE A 138 -13.61 -6.38 18.13
C ILE A 138 -12.92 -5.06 18.41
N GLY A 139 -11.74 -5.11 19.04
CA GLY A 139 -10.83 -3.97 19.13
C GLY A 139 -10.05 -3.84 17.82
N ILE A 140 -10.08 -2.67 17.21
CA ILE A 140 -9.41 -2.40 15.94
C ILE A 140 -8.38 -1.30 16.17
N VAL A 141 -7.11 -1.63 15.98
CA VAL A 141 -5.96 -0.74 16.08
C VAL A 141 -5.29 -0.66 14.72
N GLY A 142 -5.12 0.52 14.15
CA GLY A 142 -4.30 0.76 12.96
C GLY A 142 -2.98 1.40 13.35
N ILE A 143 -1.91 1.11 12.65
CA ILE A 143 -0.59 1.74 12.75
C ILE A 143 0.13 1.70 11.38
N VAL A 144 1.04 2.63 11.16
CA VAL A 144 1.90 2.72 9.98
C VAL A 144 3.37 2.75 10.40
N THR A 145 4.26 2.26 9.55
CA THR A 145 5.70 2.38 9.79
C THR A 145 6.12 3.84 9.99
N ASP A 146 6.94 4.11 11.00
CA ASP A 146 7.48 5.46 11.26
C ASP A 146 8.61 5.86 10.29
N TYR A 147 9.02 4.93 9.43
CA TYR A 147 9.95 5.20 8.33
C TYR A 147 9.40 6.20 7.29
N VAL A 148 8.11 6.46 7.29
CA VAL A 148 7.51 7.60 6.56
C VAL A 148 8.27 8.90 6.86
N ASN A 149 8.69 9.11 8.10
CA ASN A 149 9.47 10.31 8.50
C ASN A 149 10.87 10.38 7.85
N ILE A 150 11.39 9.24 7.36
CA ILE A 150 12.71 9.15 6.70
C ILE A 150 12.56 9.31 5.19
N TRP A 151 11.51 8.69 4.62
CA TRP A 151 11.31 8.66 3.16
C TRP A 151 10.60 9.89 2.63
N GLU A 152 9.71 10.49 3.45
CA GLU A 152 8.85 11.54 2.96
C GLU A 152 9.45 12.93 3.22
N ARG A 153 9.10 13.88 2.37
CA ARG A 153 9.50 15.27 2.56
C ARG A 153 8.77 15.87 3.76
N PRO A 154 9.45 16.63 4.62
CA PRO A 154 8.81 17.25 5.78
C PRO A 154 7.56 18.08 5.44
N GLU A 155 7.55 18.72 4.25
CA GLU A 155 6.42 19.53 3.79
C GLU A 155 5.17 18.68 3.54
N HIS A 156 5.33 17.42 3.13
CA HIS A 156 4.23 16.48 2.91
C HIS A 156 3.60 15.98 4.20
N LEU A 157 4.33 16.06 5.32
CA LEU A 157 3.86 15.65 6.66
C LEU A 157 3.43 16.85 7.51
N SER A 158 3.22 18.02 6.90
CA SER A 158 2.88 19.25 7.61
C SER A 158 1.61 19.09 8.47
N GLY A 159 1.71 19.44 9.75
CA GLY A 159 0.61 19.39 10.74
C GLY A 159 0.40 18.03 11.39
N ILE A 160 1.24 17.04 11.11
CA ILE A 160 1.21 15.72 11.76
C ILE A 160 2.59 15.28 12.24
N THR A 161 2.57 14.39 13.24
CA THR A 161 3.75 13.64 13.70
C THR A 161 3.43 12.15 13.67
N ILE A 162 4.34 11.33 13.12
CA ILE A 162 4.22 9.88 13.10
C ILE A 162 5.20 9.32 14.13
N SER A 163 4.69 8.64 15.16
CA SER A 163 5.50 8.08 16.25
C SER A 163 5.80 6.59 16.02
N ASP A 164 6.70 6.04 16.86
CA ASP A 164 6.99 4.60 16.89
C ASP A 164 5.67 3.80 16.99
N PRO A 165 5.43 2.84 16.07
CA PRO A 165 4.19 2.06 15.99
C PRO A 165 3.98 1.15 17.22
N ILE A 166 5.04 0.58 17.82
CA ILE A 166 4.91 -0.39 18.90
C ILE A 166 4.36 0.26 20.19
N PRO A 167 4.93 1.34 20.74
CA PRO A 167 4.36 2.01 21.90
C PRO A 167 2.94 2.55 21.65
N ALA A 168 2.66 3.04 20.44
CA ALA A 168 1.34 3.52 20.10
C ALA A 168 0.29 2.40 20.07
N ALA A 169 0.62 1.24 19.49
CA ALA A 169 -0.23 0.07 19.48
C ALA A 169 -0.42 -0.50 20.91
N ALA A 170 0.64 -0.53 21.73
CA ALA A 170 0.57 -0.99 23.11
C ALA A 170 -0.39 -0.12 23.94
N ALA A 171 -0.32 1.20 23.81
CA ALA A 171 -1.22 2.13 24.50
C ALA A 171 -2.68 1.90 24.10
N ALA A 172 -2.95 1.73 22.79
CA ALA A 172 -4.29 1.45 22.31
C ALA A 172 -4.82 0.09 22.81
N LEU A 173 -3.98 -0.95 22.79
CA LEU A 173 -4.36 -2.27 23.30
C LEU A 173 -4.70 -2.25 24.79
N GLU A 174 -3.96 -1.47 25.58
CA GLU A 174 -4.28 -1.26 27.01
C GLU A 174 -5.64 -0.59 27.21
N GLU A 175 -5.99 0.41 26.39
CA GLU A 175 -7.30 1.06 26.42
C GLU A 175 -8.45 0.10 26.07
N LEU A 176 -8.19 -0.93 25.25
CA LEU A 176 -9.15 -1.94 24.83
C LEU A 176 -9.31 -3.09 25.85
N ARG A 177 -8.38 -3.21 26.81
CA ARG A 177 -8.34 -4.32 27.76
C ARG A 177 -9.66 -4.52 28.51
N GLY A 178 -10.19 -5.74 28.46
CA GLY A 178 -11.44 -6.14 29.10
C GLY A 178 -12.71 -5.62 28.42
N LYS A 179 -12.59 -4.85 27.35
CA LYS A 179 -13.73 -4.29 26.60
C LYS A 179 -14.05 -5.06 25.32
N THR A 180 -13.14 -5.90 24.85
CA THR A 180 -13.21 -6.62 23.58
C THR A 180 -13.11 -8.13 23.77
N ASP A 181 -13.62 -8.86 22.80
CA ASP A 181 -13.58 -10.32 22.75
C ASP A 181 -12.47 -10.80 21.81
N LEU A 182 -12.05 -9.93 20.86
CA LEU A 182 -10.97 -10.15 19.89
C LEU A 182 -10.28 -8.81 19.58
N ASN A 183 -8.94 -8.82 19.52
CA ASN A 183 -8.14 -7.65 19.20
C ASN A 183 -7.43 -7.83 17.85
N LEU A 184 -7.69 -6.91 16.93
CA LEU A 184 -7.17 -6.85 15.58
C LEU A 184 -6.23 -5.65 15.45
N CYS A 185 -5.01 -5.88 14.94
CA CYS A 185 -4.12 -4.81 14.50
C CYS A 185 -4.02 -4.81 12.97
N VAL A 186 -4.12 -3.62 12.37
CA VAL A 186 -3.83 -3.37 10.96
C VAL A 186 -2.52 -2.57 10.92
N TYR A 187 -1.45 -3.21 10.55
CA TYR A 187 -0.13 -2.60 10.49
C TYR A 187 0.34 -2.43 9.05
N HIS A 188 0.40 -1.19 8.59
CA HIS A 188 1.10 -0.94 7.33
C HIS A 188 2.60 -0.90 7.55
N GLY A 189 3.20 -2.05 7.42
CA GLY A 189 4.58 -2.42 7.58
C GLY A 189 4.72 -3.93 7.53
N GLY A 190 5.94 -4.41 7.43
CA GLY A 190 6.23 -5.81 7.17
C GLY A 190 6.97 -6.51 8.32
N PHE A 191 7.52 -7.66 7.98
CA PHE A 191 8.23 -8.54 8.89
C PHE A 191 9.75 -8.36 8.78
N GLU A 192 10.40 -8.06 9.88
CA GLU A 192 11.85 -7.95 10.00
C GLU A 192 12.55 -9.30 10.17
N ARG A 193 11.76 -10.38 10.29
CA ARG A 193 12.25 -11.75 10.44
C ARG A 193 11.52 -12.70 9.51
N ASP A 194 12.23 -13.75 9.11
CA ASP A 194 11.64 -14.90 8.44
C ASP A 194 10.61 -15.58 9.35
N LEU A 195 9.40 -15.74 8.85
CA LEU A 195 8.25 -16.21 9.63
C LEU A 195 8.36 -17.69 10.03
N THR A 196 9.14 -18.47 9.31
CA THR A 196 9.34 -19.92 9.57
C THR A 196 10.48 -20.16 10.53
N THR A 197 11.62 -19.49 10.30
CA THR A 197 12.86 -19.74 11.02
C THR A 197 13.13 -18.75 12.16
N GLY A 198 12.46 -17.58 12.15
CA GLY A 198 12.71 -16.47 13.08
C GLY A 198 14.03 -15.73 12.81
N ARG A 199 14.74 -16.07 11.72
CA ARG A 199 16.00 -15.42 11.36
C ARG A 199 15.76 -13.96 11.01
N VAL A 200 16.61 -13.06 11.54
CA VAL A 200 16.58 -11.63 11.22
C VAL A 200 16.87 -11.43 9.73
N LEU A 201 15.99 -10.75 9.02
CA LEU A 201 16.11 -10.36 7.61
C LEU A 201 16.54 -8.92 7.47
N SER A 202 16.06 -8.04 8.37
CA SER A 202 16.42 -6.63 8.43
C SER A 202 16.72 -6.23 9.87
N SER A 203 17.71 -5.37 10.06
CA SER A 203 18.05 -4.74 11.34
C SER A 203 17.55 -3.30 11.45
N THR A 204 16.88 -2.79 10.42
CA THR A 204 16.26 -1.47 10.45
C THR A 204 14.94 -1.51 11.24
N HIS A 205 14.44 -0.34 11.63
CA HIS A 205 13.14 -0.21 12.31
C HIS A 205 11.96 -0.06 11.33
N GLU A 206 12.22 -0.21 10.03
CA GLU A 206 11.20 -0.09 8.97
C GLU A 206 10.07 -1.09 9.16
N ASN A 207 10.42 -2.34 9.41
CA ASN A 207 9.50 -3.45 9.57
C ASN A 207 9.60 -3.98 11.00
N VAL A 208 8.48 -4.08 11.71
CA VAL A 208 8.43 -4.50 13.12
C VAL A 208 7.29 -5.47 13.43
N ALA A 209 6.67 -6.06 12.41
CA ALA A 209 5.51 -6.94 12.59
C ALA A 209 5.83 -8.17 13.45
N TYR A 210 7.02 -8.75 13.32
CA TYR A 210 7.42 -9.89 14.14
C TYR A 210 7.56 -9.49 15.62
N ARG A 211 8.13 -8.31 15.90
CA ARG A 211 8.19 -7.75 17.25
C ARG A 211 6.80 -7.44 17.82
N ILE A 212 5.88 -6.92 17.01
CA ILE A 212 4.48 -6.70 17.42
C ILE A 212 3.90 -8.01 17.93
N CYS A 213 4.09 -9.13 17.20
CA CYS A 213 3.62 -10.43 17.62
C CYS A 213 4.29 -10.95 18.91
N GLN A 214 5.52 -10.54 19.20
CA GLN A 214 6.24 -10.97 20.41
C GLN A 214 5.93 -10.12 21.64
N GLU A 215 5.69 -8.84 21.45
CA GLU A 215 5.59 -7.86 22.51
C GLU A 215 4.14 -7.50 22.88
N LEU A 216 3.18 -7.70 21.95
CA LEU A 216 1.79 -7.28 22.10
C LEU A 216 0.82 -8.46 21.91
N ASP A 217 -0.27 -8.46 22.67
CA ASP A 217 -1.26 -9.53 22.69
C ASP A 217 -2.44 -9.24 21.75
N PHE A 218 -2.14 -9.19 20.45
CA PHE A 218 -3.15 -9.15 19.41
C PHE A 218 -3.51 -10.56 18.95
N ASP A 219 -4.80 -10.79 18.67
CA ASP A 219 -5.28 -12.06 18.10
C ASP A 219 -4.96 -12.19 16.62
N ILE A 220 -5.12 -11.07 15.88
CA ILE A 220 -4.92 -10.99 14.44
C ILE A 220 -4.06 -9.78 14.12
N LEU A 221 -3.06 -9.98 13.26
CA LEU A 221 -2.24 -8.91 12.67
C LEU A 221 -2.38 -8.96 11.14
N LEU A 222 -3.03 -7.94 10.59
CA LEU A 222 -3.12 -7.68 9.16
C LEU A 222 -1.96 -6.78 8.77
N THR A 223 -1.13 -7.20 7.80
CA THR A 223 0.07 -6.47 7.37
C THR A 223 0.03 -6.13 5.88
N GLY A 224 0.91 -5.22 5.46
CA GLY A 224 1.11 -4.79 4.07
C GLY A 224 2.57 -4.43 3.80
N HIS A 225 2.82 -3.47 2.89
CA HIS A 225 4.10 -2.80 2.64
C HIS A 225 5.14 -3.64 1.88
N GLN A 226 5.34 -4.90 2.23
CA GLN A 226 6.39 -5.73 1.60
C GLN A 226 5.95 -6.40 0.28
N HIS A 227 4.71 -6.23 -0.14
CA HIS A 227 4.13 -6.85 -1.34
C HIS A 227 4.30 -8.37 -1.38
N MET A 228 4.24 -9.02 -0.22
CA MET A 228 4.42 -10.45 -0.06
C MET A 228 3.08 -11.12 0.23
N SER A 229 2.80 -12.26 -0.42
CA SER A 229 1.62 -13.05 -0.06
C SER A 229 1.92 -13.93 1.15
N VAL A 230 1.30 -13.63 2.31
CA VAL A 230 1.32 -14.45 3.53
C VAL A 230 -0.10 -14.93 3.77
N PRO A 231 -0.42 -16.18 3.41
CA PRO A 231 -1.80 -16.67 3.41
C PRO A 231 -2.39 -16.87 4.81
N GLY A 232 -1.54 -16.89 5.83
CA GLY A 232 -1.93 -16.98 7.24
C GLY A 232 -1.15 -18.02 8.01
N GLN A 233 -0.59 -17.60 9.13
CA GLN A 233 0.11 -18.47 10.08
C GLN A 233 0.15 -17.87 11.48
N MET A 234 0.50 -18.68 12.49
CA MET A 234 0.70 -18.22 13.85
C MET A 234 2.15 -17.81 14.08
N VAL A 235 2.35 -16.62 14.64
CA VAL A 235 3.64 -16.09 15.07
C VAL A 235 3.49 -15.64 16.53
N SER A 236 4.20 -16.24 17.45
CA SER A 236 4.17 -15.91 18.89
C SER A 236 2.76 -15.78 19.52
N GLY A 237 1.78 -16.52 18.99
CA GLY A 237 0.39 -16.45 19.49
C GLY A 237 -0.54 -15.55 18.68
N THR A 238 -0.03 -14.74 17.77
CA THR A 238 -0.80 -13.87 16.87
C THR A 238 -0.97 -14.52 15.50
N PHE A 239 -2.19 -14.48 14.94
CA PHE A 239 -2.46 -14.92 13.57
C PHE A 239 -2.13 -13.81 12.59
N VAL A 240 -1.15 -14.03 11.71
CA VAL A 240 -0.63 -13.03 10.78
C VAL A 240 -0.98 -13.33 9.35
N VAL A 241 -1.28 -12.28 8.57
CA VAL A 241 -1.59 -12.35 7.14
C VAL A 241 -1.02 -11.14 6.40
N GLN A 242 -0.73 -11.29 5.10
CA GLN A 242 -0.42 -10.20 4.18
C GLN A 242 -0.91 -10.55 2.78
N PRO A 243 -1.67 -9.70 2.06
CA PRO A 243 -1.96 -9.87 0.65
C PRO A 243 -0.78 -9.37 -0.19
N SER A 244 -0.70 -9.80 -1.44
CA SER A 244 0.16 -9.16 -2.44
C SER A 244 -0.39 -7.78 -2.84
N ASP A 245 0.35 -7.07 -3.68
CA ASP A 245 0.04 -5.70 -4.14
C ASP A 245 -0.94 -5.65 -5.32
N ARG A 246 -1.36 -4.41 -5.69
CA ARG A 246 -2.15 -4.05 -6.89
C ARG A 246 -3.49 -4.77 -7.01
N GLY A 247 -4.00 -5.31 -5.91
CA GLY A 247 -5.23 -6.09 -5.96
C GLY A 247 -5.13 -7.32 -6.86
N GLN A 248 -3.98 -8.02 -6.89
CA GLN A 248 -3.82 -9.31 -7.53
C GLN A 248 -4.57 -10.41 -6.78
N GLU A 249 -4.76 -10.19 -5.49
CA GLU A 249 -5.48 -11.07 -4.57
C GLU A 249 -6.03 -10.26 -3.39
N PHE A 250 -6.89 -10.88 -2.62
CA PHE A 250 -7.33 -10.41 -1.31
C PHE A 250 -7.40 -11.60 -0.35
N LEU A 251 -7.45 -11.31 0.94
CA LEU A 251 -7.57 -12.33 1.96
C LEU A 251 -8.98 -12.35 2.53
N ARG A 252 -9.53 -13.56 2.70
CA ARG A 252 -10.72 -13.82 3.49
C ARG A 252 -10.27 -14.50 4.77
N ILE A 253 -10.44 -13.82 5.90
CA ILE A 253 -10.09 -14.32 7.23
C ILE A 253 -11.38 -14.69 7.96
N GLU A 254 -11.39 -15.81 8.64
CA GLU A 254 -12.51 -16.29 9.44
C GLU A 254 -12.06 -16.48 10.89
N ALA A 255 -12.82 -15.91 11.80
CA ALA A 255 -12.63 -16.11 13.23
C ALA A 255 -13.90 -16.72 13.83
N VAL A 256 -13.72 -17.77 14.64
CA VAL A 256 -14.78 -18.39 15.45
C VAL A 256 -14.38 -18.26 16.90
N VAL A 257 -15.17 -17.51 17.68
CA VAL A 257 -14.90 -17.22 19.10
C VAL A 257 -15.94 -17.92 19.96
N SER A 258 -15.48 -18.74 20.92
CA SER A 258 -16.33 -19.46 21.87
C SER A 258 -15.75 -19.33 23.28
N GLY A 259 -16.21 -18.35 24.04
CA GLY A 259 -15.61 -17.98 25.31
C GLY A 259 -14.18 -17.45 25.09
N THR A 260 -13.18 -18.15 25.65
CA THR A 260 -11.76 -17.82 25.48
C THR A 260 -11.12 -18.54 24.28
N GLU A 261 -11.81 -19.52 23.69
CA GLU A 261 -11.29 -20.24 22.53
C GLU A 261 -11.50 -19.43 21.26
N LYS A 262 -10.43 -19.23 20.50
CA LYS A 262 -10.42 -18.51 19.21
C LYS A 262 -9.84 -19.44 18.14
N ARG A 263 -10.59 -19.68 17.07
CA ARG A 263 -10.12 -20.42 15.89
C ARG A 263 -10.04 -19.47 14.73
N LEU A 264 -8.85 -19.33 14.17
CA LEU A 264 -8.53 -18.38 13.12
C LEU A 264 -8.07 -19.16 11.89
N SER A 265 -8.53 -18.74 10.73
CA SER A 265 -8.12 -19.28 9.44
C SER A 265 -8.21 -18.20 8.37
N SER A 266 -7.51 -18.36 7.27
CA SER A 266 -7.60 -17.46 6.13
C SER A 266 -7.46 -18.20 4.81
N HIS A 267 -7.94 -17.55 3.76
CA HIS A 267 -7.84 -18.00 2.38
C HIS A 267 -7.40 -16.86 1.51
N THR A 268 -6.32 -17.05 0.76
CA THR A 268 -5.93 -16.14 -0.32
C THR A 268 -6.83 -16.37 -1.51
N ILE A 269 -7.46 -15.32 -2.00
CA ILE A 269 -8.41 -15.37 -3.12
C ILE A 269 -7.85 -14.50 -4.24
N PRO A 270 -7.40 -15.09 -5.36
CA PRO A 270 -6.93 -14.32 -6.50
C PRO A 270 -8.02 -13.39 -7.05
N ALA A 271 -7.62 -12.21 -7.52
CA ALA A 271 -8.52 -11.35 -8.27
C ALA A 271 -9.04 -12.09 -9.52
N GLY A 272 -10.24 -11.76 -9.96
CA GLY A 272 -10.82 -12.39 -11.14
C GLY A 272 -12.34 -12.35 -11.19
N GLY A 273 -12.89 -12.90 -12.25
CA GLY A 273 -14.33 -12.82 -12.52
C GLY A 273 -14.75 -11.44 -13.06
N ALA A 274 -16.05 -11.22 -13.19
CA ALA A 274 -16.59 -9.97 -13.70
C ALA A 274 -16.60 -8.90 -12.58
N CYS A 275 -16.16 -7.69 -12.92
CA CYS A 275 -16.37 -6.53 -12.03
C CYS A 275 -17.85 -6.17 -11.95
N HIS A 276 -18.24 -5.55 -10.84
CA HIS A 276 -19.61 -5.06 -10.65
C HIS A 276 -19.98 -4.04 -11.74
N PRO A 277 -20.97 -4.30 -12.61
CA PRO A 277 -21.19 -3.46 -13.79
C PRO A 277 -21.59 -2.01 -13.46
N GLN A 278 -22.21 -1.78 -12.30
CA GLN A 278 -22.59 -0.44 -11.87
C GLN A 278 -21.37 0.41 -11.54
N TRP A 279 -20.33 -0.18 -10.88
CA TRP A 279 -19.10 0.55 -10.56
C TRP A 279 -18.36 0.98 -11.82
N LEU A 280 -18.19 0.04 -12.78
CA LEU A 280 -17.56 0.36 -14.05
C LEU A 280 -18.28 1.48 -14.81
N ARG A 281 -19.63 1.49 -14.80
CA ARG A 281 -20.41 2.58 -15.42
C ARG A 281 -20.26 3.90 -14.66
N GLN A 282 -20.36 3.86 -13.33
CA GLN A 282 -20.29 5.06 -12.48
C GLN A 282 -18.97 5.81 -12.65
N PHE A 283 -17.88 5.07 -12.74
CA PHE A 283 -16.54 5.63 -12.82
C PHE A 283 -15.90 5.56 -14.22
N ALA A 284 -16.69 5.22 -15.26
CA ALA A 284 -16.19 5.07 -16.63
C ALA A 284 -15.47 6.32 -17.16
N GLN A 285 -15.97 7.49 -16.84
CA GLN A 285 -15.39 8.75 -17.30
C GLN A 285 -13.97 8.97 -16.75
N MET A 286 -13.73 8.56 -15.50
CA MET A 286 -12.40 8.63 -14.89
C MET A 286 -11.43 7.69 -15.58
N GLU A 287 -11.81 6.44 -15.79
CA GLU A 287 -10.96 5.46 -16.50
C GLU A 287 -10.64 5.92 -17.92
N HIS A 288 -11.65 6.39 -18.66
CA HIS A 288 -11.43 6.92 -20.01
C HIS A 288 -10.48 8.11 -20.01
N GLY A 289 -10.68 9.06 -19.08
CA GLY A 289 -9.80 10.23 -18.93
C GLY A 289 -8.35 9.83 -18.63
N ALA A 290 -8.13 8.87 -17.74
CA ALA A 290 -6.81 8.36 -17.42
C ALA A 290 -6.15 7.67 -18.63
N GLN A 291 -6.91 6.84 -19.35
CA GLN A 291 -6.40 6.16 -20.54
C GLN A 291 -6.04 7.13 -21.67
N ASP A 292 -6.87 8.16 -21.91
CA ASP A 292 -6.61 9.18 -22.92
C ASP A 292 -5.42 10.08 -22.54
N TRP A 293 -5.26 10.40 -21.25
CA TRP A 293 -4.09 11.10 -20.73
C TRP A 293 -2.82 10.27 -20.91
N LEU A 294 -2.89 8.97 -20.70
CA LEU A 294 -1.78 8.04 -20.88
C LEU A 294 -1.38 7.87 -22.37
N ASP A 295 -2.32 7.98 -23.29
CA ASP A 295 -2.05 7.85 -24.73
C ASP A 295 -1.46 9.11 -25.37
N GLN A 296 -1.33 10.22 -24.63
CA GLN A 296 -0.70 11.43 -25.11
C GLN A 296 0.77 11.17 -25.48
N VAL A 297 1.17 11.53 -26.70
CA VAL A 297 2.55 11.48 -27.16
C VAL A 297 3.35 12.57 -26.44
N VAL A 298 4.42 12.18 -25.77
CA VAL A 298 5.30 13.07 -25.00
C VAL A 298 6.68 13.24 -25.61
N GLY A 299 7.03 12.39 -26.57
CA GLY A 299 8.33 12.50 -27.25
C GLY A 299 8.52 11.50 -28.38
N HIS A 300 9.64 11.64 -29.07
CA HIS A 300 10.08 10.74 -30.12
C HIS A 300 11.54 10.38 -29.92
N LEU A 301 11.86 9.11 -30.02
CA LEU A 301 13.23 8.59 -30.01
C LEU A 301 13.68 8.26 -31.42
N PRO A 302 14.97 8.39 -31.77
CA PRO A 302 15.48 7.99 -33.07
C PRO A 302 15.31 6.48 -33.34
N HIS A 303 15.34 5.68 -32.28
CA HIS A 303 15.06 4.23 -32.29
C HIS A 303 14.49 3.82 -30.92
N PRO A 304 13.77 2.70 -30.83
CA PRO A 304 13.25 2.24 -29.55
C PRO A 304 14.41 1.86 -28.60
N LEU A 305 14.20 2.13 -27.31
CA LEU A 305 15.11 1.70 -26.24
C LEU A 305 14.49 0.45 -25.58
N LEU A 306 14.96 -0.72 -25.96
CA LEU A 306 14.44 -1.97 -25.45
C LEU A 306 15.34 -2.52 -24.33
N PRO A 307 14.76 -3.09 -23.28
CA PRO A 307 15.53 -3.79 -22.26
C PRO A 307 16.10 -5.09 -22.80
N ASP A 308 17.16 -5.55 -22.17
CA ASP A 308 17.77 -6.86 -22.38
C ASP A 308 17.90 -7.59 -21.03
N ALA A 309 18.49 -8.76 -21.01
CA ALA A 309 18.73 -9.47 -19.76
C ALA A 309 19.56 -8.59 -18.78
N PRO A 310 19.23 -8.55 -17.47
CA PRO A 310 19.89 -7.65 -16.52
C PRO A 310 21.41 -7.73 -16.52
N LEU A 311 21.97 -8.95 -16.57
CA LEU A 311 23.43 -9.15 -16.61
C LEU A 311 24.05 -8.63 -17.90
N LYS A 312 23.34 -8.73 -19.03
CA LYS A 312 23.81 -8.20 -20.31
C LYS A 312 23.80 -6.66 -20.30
N MET A 313 22.73 -6.06 -19.81
CA MET A 313 22.65 -4.60 -19.66
C MET A 313 23.74 -4.06 -18.73
N ALA A 314 24.07 -4.78 -17.65
CA ALA A 314 25.14 -4.42 -16.74
C ALA A 314 26.53 -4.52 -17.39
N ALA A 315 26.75 -5.49 -18.29
CA ALA A 315 28.05 -5.73 -18.93
C ALA A 315 28.26 -4.86 -20.19
N GLU A 316 27.21 -4.63 -20.97
CA GLU A 316 27.30 -4.00 -22.32
C GLU A 316 26.70 -2.57 -22.33
N GLY A 317 26.06 -2.15 -21.23
CA GLY A 317 25.33 -0.88 -21.15
C GLY A 317 23.86 -1.03 -21.54
N SER A 318 23.08 0.03 -21.30
CA SER A 318 21.64 0.10 -21.57
C SER A 318 21.25 1.51 -21.98
N GLY A 319 20.67 1.65 -23.17
CA GLY A 319 20.13 2.94 -23.62
C GLY A 319 19.05 3.53 -22.72
N LEU A 320 18.31 2.69 -21.95
CA LEU A 320 17.38 3.15 -20.92
C LEU A 320 18.12 3.76 -19.74
N ALA A 321 19.17 3.10 -19.24
CA ALA A 321 20.00 3.64 -18.16
C ALA A 321 20.71 4.94 -18.59
N ASP A 322 21.19 4.99 -19.83
CA ASP A 322 21.81 6.18 -20.39
C ASP A 322 20.83 7.36 -20.47
N LEU A 323 19.59 7.11 -20.89
CA LEU A 323 18.53 8.12 -20.90
C LEU A 323 18.22 8.62 -19.48
N PHE A 324 18.03 7.72 -18.51
CA PHE A 324 17.74 8.11 -17.13
C PHE A 324 18.90 8.90 -16.51
N ASN A 325 20.14 8.46 -16.73
CA ASN A 325 21.31 9.18 -16.27
C ASN A 325 21.44 10.57 -16.93
N ALA A 326 21.15 10.68 -18.24
CA ALA A 326 21.17 11.96 -18.95
C ALA A 326 20.14 12.95 -18.36
N VAL A 327 18.92 12.49 -18.09
CA VAL A 327 17.88 13.30 -17.43
C VAL A 327 18.32 13.74 -16.04
N GLN A 328 18.89 12.85 -15.24
CA GLN A 328 19.37 13.18 -13.90
C GLN A 328 20.51 14.21 -13.93
N LEU A 329 21.45 14.09 -14.86
CA LEU A 329 22.54 15.04 -15.04
C LEU A 329 22.03 16.43 -15.46
N GLU A 330 21.07 16.46 -16.40
CA GLU A 330 20.47 17.71 -16.87
C GLU A 330 19.73 18.45 -15.76
N VAL A 331 18.91 17.73 -14.99
CA VAL A 331 18.09 18.31 -13.89
C VAL A 331 18.95 18.73 -12.70
N SER A 332 19.96 17.94 -12.33
CA SER A 332 20.77 18.19 -11.14
C SER A 332 21.99 19.09 -11.38
N GLY A 333 22.48 19.17 -12.63
CA GLY A 333 23.76 19.79 -12.95
C GLY A 333 24.98 19.04 -12.38
N ALA A 334 24.80 17.78 -11.94
CA ALA A 334 25.87 16.95 -11.39
C ALA A 334 26.87 16.51 -12.48
N GLN A 335 28.05 16.09 -12.07
CA GLN A 335 29.11 15.62 -12.98
C GLN A 335 29.02 14.12 -13.28
N LEU A 336 28.43 13.36 -12.36
CA LEU A 336 28.23 11.92 -12.46
C LEU A 336 26.80 11.59 -12.07
N SER A 337 26.23 10.56 -12.68
CA SER A 337 24.92 10.04 -12.35
C SER A 337 24.94 8.52 -12.31
N ALA A 338 24.09 7.94 -11.47
CA ALA A 338 23.81 6.53 -11.46
C ALA A 338 22.31 6.30 -11.32
N ALA A 339 21.74 5.48 -12.19
CA ALA A 339 20.36 5.06 -12.16
C ALA A 339 20.28 3.53 -12.08
N SER A 340 19.36 3.01 -11.28
CA SER A 340 19.02 1.60 -11.30
C SER A 340 17.84 1.35 -12.21
N LEU A 341 17.83 0.19 -12.86
CA LEU A 341 16.70 -0.32 -13.62
C LEU A 341 16.04 -1.45 -12.84
N ALA A 342 14.72 -1.49 -12.84
CA ALA A 342 13.99 -2.65 -12.31
C ALA A 342 14.29 -3.90 -13.15
N ASN A 343 14.23 -5.09 -12.54
CA ASN A 343 14.49 -6.34 -13.25
C ASN A 343 13.53 -6.62 -14.40
N ASP A 344 12.32 -6.04 -14.32
CA ASP A 344 11.23 -6.16 -15.29
C ASP A 344 10.95 -4.82 -16.00
N VAL A 345 11.95 -3.93 -16.07
CA VAL A 345 11.80 -2.62 -16.70
C VAL A 345 11.22 -2.73 -18.11
N ALA A 346 10.22 -1.91 -18.41
CA ALA A 346 9.67 -1.79 -19.75
C ALA A 346 10.57 -0.93 -20.65
N GLY A 347 10.61 -1.26 -21.95
CA GLY A 347 11.28 -0.44 -22.94
C GLY A 347 10.48 0.79 -23.32
N LEU A 348 11.13 1.70 -24.04
CA LEU A 348 10.51 2.88 -24.64
C LEU A 348 10.40 2.68 -26.17
N PRO A 349 9.20 2.82 -26.77
CA PRO A 349 9.02 2.76 -28.21
C PRO A 349 9.57 4.04 -28.89
N GLN A 350 9.65 4.04 -30.21
CA GLN A 350 10.09 5.23 -30.98
C GLN A 350 9.16 6.43 -30.79
N VAL A 351 7.83 6.18 -30.76
CA VAL A 351 6.83 7.19 -30.40
C VAL A 351 6.48 6.98 -28.93
N VAL A 352 7.04 7.83 -28.07
CA VAL A 352 6.91 7.68 -26.62
C VAL A 352 5.62 8.35 -26.17
N ARG A 353 4.75 7.57 -25.53
CA ARG A 353 3.56 8.05 -24.85
C ARG A 353 3.81 8.19 -23.35
N ARG A 354 2.93 8.92 -22.68
CA ARG A 354 3.01 9.09 -21.22
C ARG A 354 2.99 7.74 -20.50
N ARG A 355 2.15 6.78 -20.95
CA ARG A 355 2.11 5.43 -20.38
C ARG A 355 3.46 4.72 -20.41
N ASP A 356 4.20 4.89 -21.50
CA ASP A 356 5.50 4.24 -21.66
C ASP A 356 6.51 4.75 -20.61
N LEU A 357 6.49 6.05 -20.32
CA LEU A 357 7.35 6.64 -19.28
C LEU A 357 6.97 6.16 -17.89
N LEU A 358 5.66 6.21 -17.55
CA LEU A 358 5.19 5.83 -16.21
C LEU A 358 5.34 4.33 -15.92
N ILE A 359 5.35 3.48 -16.96
CA ILE A 359 5.62 2.05 -16.81
C ILE A 359 7.12 1.79 -16.69
N ALA A 360 7.94 2.52 -17.46
CA ALA A 360 9.40 2.40 -17.38
C ALA A 360 9.96 2.95 -16.06
N TYR A 361 9.31 3.99 -15.50
CA TYR A 361 9.70 4.62 -14.24
C TYR A 361 8.45 5.02 -13.42
N PRO A 362 7.88 4.11 -12.63
CA PRO A 362 6.60 4.32 -11.96
C PRO A 362 6.65 5.19 -10.70
N TYR A 363 7.83 5.52 -10.20
CA TYR A 363 7.99 6.25 -8.94
C TYR A 363 8.30 7.74 -9.18
N THR A 364 7.66 8.61 -8.39
CA THR A 364 7.93 10.06 -8.37
C THR A 364 9.17 10.36 -7.52
N ASN A 365 10.34 9.93 -7.96
CA ASN A 365 11.59 10.15 -7.24
C ASN A 365 12.24 11.47 -7.62
N THR A 366 12.95 12.08 -6.66
CA THR A 366 13.82 13.24 -6.90
C THR A 366 15.28 12.77 -6.91
N PRO A 367 16.12 13.22 -7.83
CA PRO A 367 17.55 12.92 -7.79
C PRO A 367 18.17 13.43 -6.50
N VAL A 368 18.99 12.60 -5.85
CA VAL A 368 19.77 12.98 -4.67
C VAL A 368 21.16 13.35 -5.14
N SER A 369 21.62 14.57 -4.81
CA SER A 369 22.96 15.05 -5.16
C SER A 369 23.89 14.97 -3.96
N TYR A 370 25.03 14.31 -4.15
CA TYR A 370 26.12 14.24 -3.16
C TYR A 370 27.25 15.18 -3.59
N THR A 371 27.63 16.12 -2.74
CA THR A 371 28.70 17.10 -3.03
C THR A 371 30.10 16.56 -2.72
N HIS A 372 30.21 15.55 -1.86
CA HIS A 372 31.48 14.92 -1.47
C HIS A 372 31.29 13.43 -1.27
N LEU A 373 32.10 12.63 -1.97
CA LEU A 373 32.21 11.19 -1.76
C LEU A 373 33.58 10.90 -1.13
N ARG A 374 33.62 10.11 -0.05
CA ARG A 374 34.88 9.63 0.52
C ARG A 374 35.48 8.55 -0.38
N ALA A 375 36.81 8.41 -0.36
CA ALA A 375 37.56 7.53 -1.27
C ALA A 375 37.16 6.03 -1.23
N HIS A 376 36.37 5.60 -0.25
CA HIS A 376 35.88 4.22 -0.10
C HIS A 376 34.36 4.09 -0.11
N GLU A 377 33.65 5.17 -0.39
CA GLU A 377 32.19 5.12 -0.54
C GLU A 377 31.85 4.65 -1.94
N THR A 378 31.11 3.55 -2.02
CA THR A 378 30.47 3.08 -3.24
C THR A 378 28.97 3.33 -3.13
N LEU A 379 28.27 3.37 -4.27
CA LEU A 379 26.79 3.50 -4.29
C LEU A 379 26.07 2.43 -3.43
N MET A 380 26.73 1.34 -3.10
CA MET A 380 26.19 0.30 -2.21
C MET A 380 26.33 0.63 -0.72
N ASN A 381 27.05 1.69 -0.36
CA ASN A 381 27.27 2.13 1.02
C ASN A 381 26.58 3.47 1.33
N LEU A 382 25.82 3.99 0.38
CA LEU A 382 24.97 5.16 0.48
C LEU A 382 23.52 4.70 0.54
#